data_a292523438ca7158abf6a5baa1690cec
#
_entry.id   a292523438ca7158abf6a5baa1690cec
#
_cell.length_a   1.000
_cell.length_b   1.000
_cell.length_c   1.000
_cell.angle_alpha   90.00
_cell.angle_beta   90.00
_cell.angle_gamma   90.00
#
_symmetry.space_group_name_H-M   'P 1'
#
loop_
_entity.id
_entity.type
_entity.pdbx_description
1 polymer ?
#
loop_
_entity_poly.entity_id
_entity_poly.type
_entity_poly.pdbx_seq_one_letter_code
_entity_poly.pdbx_strand_id
1 'polypeptide(L)'
;VIIQQTMLIGIGMIGGTWREFGLYRKLCPPDRKRMSTLPIVLGKATVYGLIYAVTTFYILGLHYRLFHYPMNGATSTVVVFMLAYLAACIFLGIAISTLFRYRENSLLLLLWTSIPLLMLSGVSYPREGIPDWLFNFGQLFPSSHGVDGFIRIQSMGASLGEVLPEIRMLCILTLIYGGLACIG
;
A
#
# COMPACT_ATOMS: atom_id res chain seq x y z
N VAL A 1 3.73 3.89 -7.23
CA VAL A 1 2.77 3.00 -7.90
C VAL A 1 3.29 1.57 -7.94
N ILE A 2 4.48 1.30 -8.48
CA ILE A 2 5.04 -0.07 -8.62
C ILE A 2 5.10 -0.81 -7.28
N ILE A 3 5.63 -0.18 -6.22
CA ILE A 3 5.68 -0.77 -4.87
C ILE A 3 4.28 -1.16 -4.41
N GLN A 4 3.29 -0.30 -4.57
CA GLN A 4 1.91 -0.60 -4.20
C GLN A 4 1.37 -1.80 -4.99
N GLN A 5 1.57 -1.84 -6.30
CA GLN A 5 1.04 -2.92 -7.13
C GLN A 5 1.67 -4.27 -6.81
N THR A 6 2.99 -4.33 -6.64
CA THR A 6 3.65 -5.57 -6.23
C THR A 6 3.18 -6.05 -4.86
N MET A 7 2.94 -5.11 -3.92
CA MET A 7 2.36 -5.45 -2.61
C MET A 7 0.95 -6.00 -2.73
N LEU A 8 0.07 -5.34 -3.46
CA LEU A 8 -1.31 -5.76 -3.64
C LEU A 8 -1.40 -7.14 -4.29
N ILE A 9 -0.62 -7.36 -5.34
CA ILE A 9 -0.57 -8.66 -6.03
C ILE A 9 -0.05 -9.76 -5.07
N GLY A 10 1.08 -9.52 -4.40
CA GLY A 10 1.69 -10.47 -3.49
C GLY A 10 0.78 -10.84 -2.32
N ILE A 11 0.22 -9.85 -1.62
CA ILE A 11 -0.68 -10.05 -0.49
C ILE A 11 -2.00 -10.70 -0.95
N GLY A 12 -2.54 -10.26 -2.09
CA GLY A 12 -3.77 -10.81 -2.66
C GLY A 12 -3.62 -12.28 -3.05
N MET A 13 -2.52 -12.65 -3.71
CA MET A 13 -2.24 -14.04 -4.08
C MET A 13 -2.08 -14.95 -2.86
N ILE A 14 -1.33 -14.51 -1.85
CA ILE A 14 -1.14 -15.28 -0.62
C ILE A 14 -2.48 -15.43 0.11
N GLY A 15 -3.27 -14.36 0.22
CA GLY A 15 -4.60 -14.42 0.84
C GLY A 15 -5.56 -15.36 0.10
N GLY A 16 -5.60 -15.31 -1.23
CA GLY A 16 -6.35 -16.24 -2.07
C GLY A 16 -5.92 -17.69 -1.87
N THR A 17 -4.62 -17.97 -1.87
CA THR A 17 -4.06 -19.30 -1.62
C THR A 17 -4.49 -19.86 -0.25
N TRP A 18 -4.44 -19.04 0.80
CA TRP A 18 -4.85 -19.45 2.15
C TRP A 18 -6.32 -19.82 2.23
N ARG A 19 -7.19 -19.14 1.47
CA ARG A 19 -8.62 -19.47 1.39
C ARG A 19 -8.87 -20.69 0.52
N GLU A 20 -8.21 -20.80 -0.63
CA GLU A 20 -8.33 -21.92 -1.56
C GLU A 20 -8.00 -23.26 -0.88
N PHE A 21 -6.90 -23.31 -0.13
CA PHE A 21 -6.46 -24.50 0.59
C PHE A 21 -7.06 -24.65 2.01
N GLY A 22 -7.94 -23.76 2.42
CA GLY A 22 -8.59 -23.83 3.73
C GLY A 22 -7.62 -23.73 4.92
N LEU A 23 -6.44 -23.12 4.73
CA LEU A 23 -5.39 -23.04 5.75
C LEU A 23 -5.82 -22.21 6.97
N TYR A 24 -6.79 -21.32 6.82
CA TYR A 24 -7.38 -20.57 7.95
C TYR A 24 -7.99 -21.49 9.01
N ARG A 25 -8.59 -22.62 8.61
CA ARG A 25 -9.15 -23.61 9.55
C ARG A 25 -8.10 -24.28 10.42
N LYS A 26 -6.86 -24.38 9.93
CA LYS A 26 -5.74 -24.97 10.68
C LYS A 26 -5.17 -24.00 11.72
N LEU A 27 -5.29 -22.69 11.47
CA LEU A 27 -4.81 -21.65 12.39
C LEU A 27 -5.83 -21.30 13.48
N CYS A 28 -7.13 -21.48 13.20
CA CYS A 28 -8.21 -21.19 14.15
C CYS A 28 -8.93 -22.50 14.49
N PRO A 29 -8.48 -23.26 15.52
CA PRO A 29 -9.22 -24.43 15.97
C PRO A 29 -10.60 -24.01 16.46
N PRO A 30 -11.65 -24.85 16.24
CA PRO A 30 -13.06 -24.51 16.47
C PRO A 30 -13.41 -24.18 17.94
N ASP A 31 -12.54 -24.56 18.88
CA ASP A 31 -12.75 -24.30 20.32
C ASP A 31 -12.46 -22.87 20.81
N ARG A 32 -11.81 -22.05 20.00
CA ARG A 32 -11.58 -20.64 20.31
C ARG A 32 -12.56 -19.72 19.58
N LYS A 33 -13.79 -19.70 20.02
CA LYS A 33 -14.89 -18.84 19.52
C LYS A 33 -14.65 -17.31 19.57
N ARG A 34 -13.48 -16.84 20.00
CA ARG A 34 -13.11 -15.40 20.09
C ARG A 34 -11.61 -15.16 19.94
N MET A 35 -10.98 -15.69 18.92
CA MET A 35 -9.72 -15.06 18.51
C MET A 35 -10.11 -13.78 17.76
N SER A 36 -9.81 -12.64 18.38
CA SER A 36 -9.91 -11.32 17.72
C SER A 36 -9.15 -11.41 16.39
N THR A 37 -9.78 -11.06 15.28
CA THR A 37 -9.18 -11.01 13.93
C THR A 37 -7.97 -10.07 13.89
N LEU A 38 -7.94 -9.12 14.81
CA LEU A 38 -6.93 -8.07 14.92
C LEU A 38 -5.49 -8.60 15.07
N PRO A 39 -5.16 -9.56 15.95
CA PRO A 39 -3.78 -10.08 16.03
C PRO A 39 -3.34 -10.82 14.77
N ILE A 40 -4.26 -11.45 14.05
CA ILE A 40 -3.93 -12.12 12.77
C ILE A 40 -3.60 -11.09 11.71
N VAL A 41 -4.41 -10.03 11.61
CA VAL A 41 -4.18 -8.92 10.67
C VAL A 41 -2.87 -8.21 10.98
N LEU A 42 -2.61 -7.90 12.26
CA LEU A 42 -1.36 -7.26 12.68
C LEU A 42 -0.15 -8.15 12.45
N GLY A 43 -0.24 -9.46 12.73
CA GLY A 43 0.83 -10.41 12.47
C GLY A 43 1.19 -10.48 10.98
N LYS A 44 0.19 -10.53 10.09
CA LYS A 44 0.41 -10.45 8.64
C LYS A 44 1.01 -9.11 8.24
N ALA A 45 0.46 -8.00 8.75
CA ALA A 45 0.95 -6.66 8.44
C ALA A 45 2.42 -6.49 8.83
N THR A 46 2.85 -7.05 9.97
CA THR A 46 4.25 -6.99 10.42
C THR A 46 5.17 -7.74 9.47
N VAL A 47 4.81 -8.96 9.06
CA VAL A 47 5.63 -9.76 8.13
C VAL A 47 5.76 -9.05 6.78
N TYR A 48 4.65 -8.60 6.20
CA TYR A 48 4.69 -7.85 4.95
C TYR A 48 5.45 -6.53 5.11
N GLY A 49 5.25 -5.84 6.25
CA GLY A 49 5.96 -4.60 6.57
C GLY A 49 7.48 -4.78 6.55
N LEU A 50 7.99 -5.84 7.15
CA LEU A 50 9.43 -6.16 7.15
C LEU A 50 9.96 -6.41 5.74
N ILE A 51 9.27 -7.25 4.96
CA ILE A 51 9.69 -7.59 3.59
C ILE A 51 9.76 -6.32 2.72
N TYR A 52 8.70 -5.52 2.76
CA TYR A 52 8.62 -4.32 1.91
C TYR A 52 9.45 -3.15 2.44
N ALA A 53 9.71 -3.08 3.75
CA ALA A 53 10.67 -2.13 4.31
C ALA A 53 12.08 -2.38 3.77
N VAL A 54 12.51 -3.66 3.71
CA VAL A 54 13.80 -4.03 3.12
C VAL A 54 13.86 -3.67 1.64
N THR A 55 12.80 -3.97 0.88
CA THR A 55 12.71 -3.62 -0.54
C THR A 55 12.75 -2.11 -0.76
N THR A 56 12.01 -1.36 0.06
CA THR A 56 11.98 0.10 -0.02
C THR A 56 13.32 0.71 0.36
N PHE A 57 13.97 0.17 1.40
CA PHE A 57 15.32 0.60 1.80
C PHE A 57 16.34 0.34 0.67
N TYR A 58 16.24 -0.80 0.00
CA TYR A 58 17.08 -1.10 -1.16
C TYR A 58 16.85 -0.10 -2.30
N ILE A 59 15.60 0.14 -2.70
CA ILE A 59 15.27 1.03 -3.82
C ILE A 59 15.63 2.48 -3.50
N LEU A 60 15.25 3.00 -2.33
CA LEU A 60 15.43 4.42 -1.99
C LEU A 60 16.79 4.71 -1.35
N GLY A 61 17.37 3.75 -0.66
CA GLY A 61 18.68 3.92 -0.01
C GLY A 61 19.82 3.62 -0.96
N LEU A 62 19.95 2.36 -1.36
CA LEU A 62 21.10 1.88 -2.11
C LEU A 62 21.06 2.31 -3.58
N HIS A 63 19.92 2.14 -4.25
CA HIS A 63 19.78 2.46 -5.67
C HIS A 63 19.98 3.97 -5.94
N TYR A 64 19.39 4.84 -5.13
CA TYR A 64 19.55 6.28 -5.25
C TYR A 64 21.00 6.72 -5.05
N ARG A 65 21.70 6.12 -4.09
CA ARG A 65 23.13 6.40 -3.87
C ARG A 65 24.02 5.92 -5.01
N LEU A 66 23.76 4.72 -5.54
CA LEU A 66 24.56 4.15 -6.64
C LEU A 66 24.44 4.94 -7.93
N PHE A 67 23.24 5.43 -8.25
CA PHE A 67 22.96 6.15 -9.48
C PHE A 67 23.04 7.68 -9.33
N HIS A 68 23.43 8.18 -8.16
CA HIS A 68 23.59 9.62 -7.86
C HIS A 68 22.34 10.44 -8.21
N TYR A 69 21.14 9.89 -7.99
CA TYR A 69 19.91 10.64 -8.21
C TYR A 69 19.82 11.82 -7.23
N PRO A 70 19.47 13.03 -7.72
CA PRO A 70 19.30 14.19 -6.86
C PRO A 70 18.15 13.97 -5.88
N MET A 71 18.42 14.09 -4.61
CA MET A 71 17.45 13.99 -3.54
C MET A 71 17.52 15.25 -2.69
N ASN A 72 16.63 16.20 -2.95
CA ASN A 72 16.63 17.50 -2.29
C ASN A 72 16.01 17.46 -0.89
N GLY A 73 15.23 16.41 -0.59
CA GLY A 73 14.56 16.24 0.70
C GLY A 73 15.43 15.61 1.78
N ALA A 74 15.15 15.92 3.04
CA ALA A 74 15.79 15.30 4.17
C ALA A 74 15.48 13.78 4.21
N THR A 75 16.49 12.95 4.42
CA THR A 75 16.34 11.48 4.49
C THR A 75 15.32 11.05 5.56
N SER A 76 15.26 11.77 6.69
CA SER A 76 14.29 11.51 7.76
C SER A 76 12.85 11.70 7.29
N THR A 77 12.57 12.76 6.52
CA THR A 77 11.25 13.01 5.93
C THR A 77 10.82 11.87 4.99
N VAL A 78 11.74 11.41 4.14
CA VAL A 78 11.50 10.28 3.23
C VAL A 78 11.16 9.01 3.99
N VAL A 79 11.92 8.69 5.05
CA VAL A 79 11.70 7.48 5.84
C VAL A 79 10.33 7.51 6.53
N VAL A 80 9.98 8.60 7.20
CA VAL A 80 8.69 8.74 7.89
C VAL A 80 7.52 8.64 6.89
N PHE A 81 7.64 9.34 5.77
CA PHE A 81 6.64 9.31 4.70
C PHE A 81 6.46 7.91 4.12
N MET A 82 7.56 7.21 3.84
CA MET A 82 7.52 5.85 3.29
C MET A 82 6.95 4.83 4.26
N LEU A 83 7.20 4.96 5.57
CA LEU A 83 6.56 4.10 6.57
C LEU A 83 5.04 4.27 6.58
N ALA A 84 4.53 5.50 6.53
CA ALA A 84 3.10 5.77 6.44
C ALA A 84 2.50 5.21 5.14
N TYR A 85 3.19 5.38 4.02
CA TYR A 85 2.79 4.87 2.72
C TYR A 85 2.74 3.33 2.68
N LEU A 86 3.78 2.67 3.19
CA LEU A 86 3.83 1.20 3.27
C LEU A 86 2.71 0.66 4.15
N ALA A 87 2.46 1.27 5.30
CA ALA A 87 1.36 0.87 6.18
C ALA A 87 0.01 0.94 5.43
N ALA A 88 -0.29 2.04 4.75
CA ALA A 88 -1.53 2.19 3.98
C ALA A 88 -1.66 1.13 2.88
N CYS A 89 -0.58 0.85 2.15
CA CYS A 89 -0.57 -0.17 1.09
C CYS A 89 -0.77 -1.59 1.64
N ILE A 90 -0.13 -1.93 2.77
CA ILE A 90 -0.25 -3.26 3.40
C ILE A 90 -1.69 -3.50 3.85
N PHE A 91 -2.29 -2.55 4.58
CA PHE A 91 -3.66 -2.71 5.06
C PHE A 91 -4.67 -2.73 3.92
N LEU A 92 -4.46 -1.94 2.85
CA LEU A 92 -5.25 -2.04 1.62
C LEU A 92 -5.11 -3.44 1.01
N GLY A 93 -3.90 -3.97 0.88
CA GLY A 93 -3.64 -5.30 0.34
C GLY A 93 -4.33 -6.40 1.15
N ILE A 94 -4.25 -6.33 2.49
CA ILE A 94 -4.93 -7.28 3.38
C ILE A 94 -6.45 -7.16 3.22
N ALA A 95 -7.01 -5.93 3.19
CA ALA A 95 -8.43 -5.70 3.00
C ALA A 95 -8.93 -6.26 1.66
N ILE A 96 -8.22 -5.99 0.56
CA ILE A 96 -8.55 -6.52 -0.76
C ILE A 96 -8.41 -8.04 -0.80
N SER A 97 -7.41 -8.63 -0.12
CA SER A 97 -7.22 -10.08 -0.06
C SER A 97 -8.41 -10.81 0.57
N THR A 98 -9.19 -10.12 1.42
CA THR A 98 -10.42 -10.70 2.00
C THR A 98 -11.54 -10.88 0.99
N LEU A 99 -11.54 -10.14 -0.10
CA LEU A 99 -12.55 -10.21 -1.17
C LEU A 99 -12.32 -11.40 -2.10
N PHE A 100 -11.10 -11.88 -2.22
CA PHE A 100 -10.76 -12.94 -3.16
C PHE A 100 -10.80 -14.33 -2.52
N ARG A 101 -11.48 -15.26 -3.21
CA ARG A 101 -11.54 -16.66 -2.82
C ARG A 101 -10.44 -17.49 -3.50
N TYR A 102 -10.07 -17.12 -4.73
CA TYR A 102 -9.06 -17.81 -5.54
C TYR A 102 -7.91 -16.87 -5.85
N ARG A 103 -6.68 -17.42 -5.84
CA ARG A 103 -5.46 -16.65 -6.13
C ARG A 103 -5.45 -16.04 -7.54
N GLU A 104 -6.01 -16.75 -8.51
CA GLU A 104 -6.05 -16.32 -9.92
C GLU A 104 -6.89 -15.06 -10.12
N ASN A 105 -8.05 -14.99 -9.47
CA ASN A 105 -8.93 -13.82 -9.54
C ASN A 105 -8.26 -12.57 -8.94
N SER A 106 -7.49 -12.75 -7.87
CA SER A 106 -6.72 -11.67 -7.27
C SER A 106 -5.67 -11.15 -8.25
N LEU A 107 -4.91 -12.03 -8.87
CA LEU A 107 -3.87 -11.66 -9.83
C LEU A 107 -4.46 -10.92 -11.04
N LEU A 108 -5.50 -11.47 -11.64
CA LEU A 108 -6.13 -10.88 -12.83
C LEU A 108 -6.68 -9.49 -12.53
N LEU A 109 -7.47 -9.34 -11.46
CA LEU A 109 -8.09 -8.06 -11.12
C LEU A 109 -7.04 -6.99 -10.80
N LEU A 110 -6.00 -7.35 -10.04
CA LEU A 110 -4.95 -6.40 -9.67
C LEU A 110 -4.06 -6.03 -10.84
N LEU A 111 -3.81 -6.94 -11.79
CA LEU A 111 -3.13 -6.63 -13.04
C LEU A 111 -3.96 -5.65 -13.89
N TRP A 112 -5.25 -5.91 -14.09
CA TRP A 112 -6.12 -5.04 -14.87
C TRP A 112 -6.29 -3.66 -14.26
N THR A 113 -6.32 -3.54 -12.94
CA THR A 113 -6.40 -2.25 -12.25
C THR A 113 -5.08 -1.49 -12.21
N SER A 114 -3.95 -2.12 -12.54
CA SER A 114 -2.62 -1.52 -12.50
C SER A 114 -2.51 -0.30 -13.44
N ILE A 115 -2.97 -0.42 -14.67
CA ILE A 115 -2.88 0.65 -15.67
C ILE A 115 -3.77 1.84 -15.30
N PRO A 116 -5.08 1.67 -14.96
CA PRO A 116 -5.90 2.78 -14.48
C PRO A 116 -5.32 3.49 -13.25
N LEU A 117 -4.79 2.72 -12.27
CA LEU A 117 -4.19 3.32 -11.09
C LEU A 117 -2.92 4.12 -11.40
N LEU A 118 -2.12 3.68 -12.38
CA LEU A 118 -0.97 4.45 -12.84
C LEU A 118 -1.41 5.77 -13.48
N MET A 119 -2.46 5.77 -14.28
CA MET A 119 -3.04 6.97 -14.88
C MET A 119 -3.58 7.93 -13.81
N LEU A 120 -4.33 7.41 -12.85
CA LEU A 120 -4.94 8.17 -11.76
C LEU A 120 -3.92 8.74 -10.75
N SER A 121 -2.72 8.17 -10.70
CA SER A 121 -1.66 8.66 -9.79
C SER A 121 -1.05 10.00 -10.21
N GLY A 122 -1.45 10.55 -11.37
CA GLY A 122 -0.94 11.83 -11.87
C GLY A 122 0.48 11.79 -12.46
N VAL A 123 1.12 10.59 -12.50
CA VAL A 123 2.47 10.44 -13.08
C VAL A 123 2.42 10.43 -14.60
N SER A 124 1.46 9.73 -15.18
CA SER A 124 1.38 9.51 -16.63
C SER A 124 0.41 10.42 -17.33
N TYR A 125 -0.52 11.05 -16.63
CA TYR A 125 -1.54 11.92 -17.20
C TYR A 125 -1.71 13.21 -16.38
N PRO A 126 -1.75 14.40 -17.03
CA PRO A 126 -1.98 15.67 -16.34
C PRO A 126 -3.33 15.68 -15.64
N ARG A 127 -3.37 16.25 -14.45
CA ARG A 127 -4.59 16.30 -13.61
C ARG A 127 -5.75 17.05 -14.27
N GLU A 128 -5.44 18.07 -15.08
CA GLU A 128 -6.44 18.87 -15.78
C GLU A 128 -7.26 18.07 -16.81
N GLY A 129 -6.77 16.92 -17.25
CA GLY A 129 -7.46 16.04 -18.20
C GLY A 129 -8.26 14.91 -17.54
N ILE A 130 -8.25 14.80 -16.21
CA ILE A 130 -8.96 13.74 -15.48
C ILE A 130 -10.31 14.27 -14.99
N PRO A 131 -11.45 13.62 -15.30
CA PRO A 131 -12.75 13.99 -14.75
C PRO A 131 -12.74 13.95 -13.22
N ASP A 132 -13.43 14.92 -12.57
CA ASP A 132 -13.42 15.08 -11.11
C ASP A 132 -13.86 13.83 -10.35
N TRP A 133 -14.85 13.09 -10.86
CA TRP A 133 -15.31 11.85 -10.24
C TRP A 133 -14.23 10.75 -10.25
N LEU A 134 -13.45 10.68 -11.32
CA LEU A 134 -12.37 9.71 -11.47
C LEU A 134 -11.16 10.10 -10.61
N PHE A 135 -10.87 11.39 -10.52
CA PHE A 135 -9.86 11.92 -9.62
C PHE A 135 -10.19 11.60 -8.16
N ASN A 136 -11.42 11.88 -7.72
CA ASN A 136 -11.89 11.56 -6.37
C ASN A 136 -11.82 10.06 -6.06
N PHE A 137 -12.13 9.21 -7.05
CA PHE A 137 -11.95 7.77 -6.92
C PHE A 137 -10.48 7.38 -6.75
N GLY A 138 -9.57 8.04 -7.47
CA GLY A 138 -8.13 7.85 -7.35
C GLY A 138 -7.59 8.18 -5.95
N GLN A 139 -8.20 9.14 -5.26
CA GLN A 139 -7.81 9.53 -3.90
C GLN A 139 -8.03 8.43 -2.85
N LEU A 140 -8.88 7.44 -3.13
CA LEU A 140 -9.02 6.26 -2.26
C LEU A 140 -7.76 5.40 -2.25
N PHE A 141 -6.92 5.49 -3.27
CA PHE A 141 -5.71 4.67 -3.34
C PHE A 141 -4.51 5.37 -2.73
N PRO A 142 -3.73 4.69 -1.87
CA PRO A 142 -2.51 5.26 -1.30
C PRO A 142 -1.51 5.75 -2.35
N SER A 143 -1.55 5.20 -3.59
CA SER A 143 -0.65 5.60 -4.67
C SER A 143 -0.75 7.07 -5.02
N SER A 144 -1.95 7.66 -5.03
CA SER A 144 -2.15 9.07 -5.37
C SER A 144 -1.44 9.99 -4.36
N HIS A 145 -1.70 9.78 -3.08
CA HIS A 145 -1.03 10.53 -2.01
C HIS A 145 0.46 10.20 -1.90
N GLY A 146 0.82 8.93 -2.15
CA GLY A 146 2.20 8.47 -2.13
C GLY A 146 3.05 9.09 -3.22
N VAL A 147 2.51 9.24 -4.42
CA VAL A 147 3.22 9.88 -5.55
C VAL A 147 3.37 11.37 -5.31
N ASP A 148 2.29 12.05 -4.95
CA ASP A 148 2.30 13.49 -4.71
C ASP A 148 3.29 13.89 -3.62
N GLY A 149 3.20 13.23 -2.47
CA GLY A 149 4.10 13.50 -1.36
C GLY A 149 5.56 13.18 -1.70
N PHE A 150 5.81 12.06 -2.39
CA PHE A 150 7.17 11.68 -2.78
C PHE A 150 7.80 12.66 -3.77
N ILE A 151 7.05 13.12 -4.79
CA ILE A 151 7.53 14.12 -5.76
C ILE A 151 7.85 15.44 -5.02
N ARG A 152 7.01 15.89 -4.09
CA ARG A 152 7.26 17.11 -3.31
C ARG A 152 8.53 16.99 -2.47
N ILE A 153 8.75 15.85 -1.83
CA ILE A 153 9.97 15.62 -1.04
C ILE A 153 11.20 15.57 -1.96
N GLN A 154 11.14 14.77 -3.04
CA GLN A 154 12.29 14.53 -3.91
C GLN A 154 12.67 15.77 -4.72
N SER A 155 11.70 16.40 -5.40
CA SER A 155 11.95 17.47 -6.35
C SER A 155 12.00 18.85 -5.70
N MET A 156 11.12 19.11 -4.72
CA MET A 156 10.98 20.43 -4.09
C MET A 156 11.72 20.50 -2.76
N GLY A 157 12.28 19.40 -2.23
CA GLY A 157 12.93 19.37 -0.93
C GLY A 157 11.96 19.63 0.22
N ALA A 158 10.68 19.30 0.07
CA ALA A 158 9.64 19.60 1.03
C ALA A 158 9.99 19.05 2.43
N SER A 159 9.77 19.87 3.44
CA SER A 159 9.91 19.52 4.84
C SER A 159 8.77 18.60 5.31
N LEU A 160 8.98 17.94 6.45
CA LEU A 160 7.97 17.04 7.02
C LEU A 160 6.63 17.75 7.29
N GLY A 161 6.68 19.05 7.66
CA GLY A 161 5.49 19.87 7.88
C GLY A 161 4.67 20.12 6.60
N GLU A 162 5.33 20.25 5.46
CA GLU A 162 4.69 20.52 4.17
C GLU A 162 4.05 19.27 3.56
N VAL A 163 4.50 18.08 3.95
CA VAL A 163 3.96 16.77 3.49
C VAL A 163 3.00 16.16 4.53
N LEU A 164 2.74 16.89 5.60
CA LEU A 164 1.84 16.44 6.67
C LEU A 164 0.41 16.15 6.20
N PRO A 165 -0.20 16.91 5.27
CA PRO A 165 -1.52 16.60 4.73
C PRO A 165 -1.57 15.22 4.07
N GLU A 166 -0.58 14.87 3.26
CA GLU A 166 -0.50 13.57 2.58
C GLU A 166 -0.29 12.43 3.61
N ILE A 167 0.57 12.64 4.61
CA ILE A 167 0.77 11.68 5.70
C ILE A 167 -0.53 11.45 6.48
N ARG A 168 -1.28 12.50 6.79
CA ARG A 168 -2.57 12.39 7.48
C ARG A 168 -3.56 11.56 6.66
N MET A 169 -3.68 11.80 5.36
CA MET A 169 -4.54 11.02 4.49
C MET A 169 -4.12 9.55 4.43
N LEU A 170 -2.81 9.27 4.34
CA LEU A 170 -2.29 7.90 4.39
C LEU A 170 -2.62 7.21 5.73
N CYS A 171 -2.52 7.91 6.86
CA CYS A 171 -2.91 7.38 8.15
C CYS A 171 -4.42 7.09 8.24
N ILE A 172 -5.27 7.99 7.72
CA ILE A 172 -6.73 7.78 7.67
C ILE A 172 -7.05 6.55 6.82
N LEU A 173 -6.45 6.43 5.63
CA LEU A 173 -6.62 5.27 4.77
C LEU A 173 -6.17 3.97 5.46
N THR A 174 -5.05 4.01 6.20
CA THR A 174 -4.55 2.88 6.99
C THR A 174 -5.58 2.42 8.02
N LEU A 175 -6.21 3.35 8.73
CA LEU A 175 -7.25 3.03 9.73
C LEU A 175 -8.52 2.46 9.08
N ILE A 176 -8.95 3.04 7.95
CA ILE A 176 -10.13 2.56 7.20
C ILE A 176 -9.90 1.14 6.69
N TYR A 177 -8.77 0.90 6.03
CA TYR A 177 -8.45 -0.42 5.47
C TYR A 177 -8.12 -1.44 6.56
N GLY A 178 -7.51 -1.01 7.68
CA GLY A 178 -7.32 -1.85 8.85
C GLY A 178 -8.64 -2.32 9.46
N GLY A 179 -9.62 -1.42 9.56
CA GLY A 179 -10.97 -1.74 9.99
C GLY A 179 -11.68 -2.73 9.05
N LEU A 180 -11.61 -2.48 7.73
CA LEU A 180 -12.16 -3.39 6.72
C LEU A 180 -11.51 -4.77 6.75
N ALA A 181 -10.19 -4.83 6.94
CA ALA A 181 -9.45 -6.09 7.06
C ALA A 181 -9.82 -6.90 8.30
N CYS A 182 -10.32 -6.25 9.36
CA CYS A 182 -10.77 -6.93 10.57
C CYS A 182 -12.21 -7.49 10.46
N ILE A 183 -13.02 -6.95 9.55
CA ILE A 183 -14.41 -7.36 9.33
C ILE A 183 -14.49 -8.55 8.35
N GLY A 184 -13.59 -8.63 7.37
CA GLY A 184 -13.56 -9.67 6.32
C GLY A 184 -12.76 -10.90 6.71
#